data_e09ca5346fb7345dab0f8e7b712b1c63
#
_entry.id   e09ca5346fb7345dab0f8e7b712b1c63
#
_cell.length_a   1.000
_cell.length_b   1.000
_cell.length_c   1.000
_cell.angle_alpha   90.00
_cell.angle_beta   90.00
_cell.angle_gamma   90.00
#
_symmetry.space_group_name_H-M   'P 1'
#
loop_
_entity.id
_entity.type
_entity.pdbx_description
1 polymer ?
#
loop_
_entity_poly.entity_id
_entity_poly.type
_entity_poly.pdbx_seq_one_letter_code
_entity_poly.pdbx_strand_id
1 'polypeptide(L)'
;MALDHSFGDGTLSREKVTWPGSADAVRELVAGLHGAWRERLEHLTPADLQSRERTRWPFRERPFGDVVAWVNVELTKNAAEIGYARFLHAVRSSGTPS
;
A
#
# COMPACT_ATOMS: atom_id res chain seq x y z
N MET A 1 0.45 -1.43 6.80
CA MET A 1 0.22 -2.81 7.31
C MET A 1 1.06 -3.86 6.58
N ALA A 2 1.12 -3.83 5.27
CA ALA A 2 1.91 -4.82 4.52
C ALA A 2 3.39 -4.82 4.92
N LEU A 3 4.00 -3.65 5.07
CA LEU A 3 5.40 -3.53 5.45
C LEU A 3 5.66 -4.13 6.84
N ASP A 4 4.82 -3.79 7.82
CA ASP A 4 4.97 -4.30 9.19
C ASP A 4 4.77 -5.82 9.28
N HIS A 5 3.74 -6.35 8.63
CA HIS A 5 3.43 -7.77 8.66
C HIS A 5 4.39 -8.64 7.85
N SER A 6 5.05 -8.06 6.84
CA SER A 6 5.97 -8.78 5.98
C SER A 6 7.42 -8.71 6.45
N PHE A 7 7.84 -7.59 7.02
CA PHE A 7 9.23 -7.30 7.36
C PHE A 7 9.43 -6.80 8.79
N GLY A 8 8.36 -6.46 9.50
CA GLY A 8 8.40 -5.98 10.86
C GLY A 8 7.82 -6.99 11.87
N ASP A 9 7.37 -6.48 13.01
CA ASP A 9 6.87 -7.30 14.12
C ASP A 9 5.50 -7.93 13.86
N GLY A 10 4.74 -7.41 12.91
CA GLY A 10 3.42 -7.91 12.58
C GLY A 10 2.36 -7.60 13.63
N THR A 11 2.55 -6.53 14.39
CA THR A 11 1.64 -6.14 15.48
C THR A 11 0.68 -5.03 15.10
N LEU A 12 0.92 -4.36 13.97
CA LEU A 12 0.09 -3.25 13.53
C LEU A 12 -1.31 -3.73 13.11
N SER A 13 -2.34 -3.06 13.60
CA SER A 13 -3.73 -3.31 13.23
C SER A 13 -4.36 -2.00 12.73
N ARG A 14 -5.55 -2.10 12.12
CA ARG A 14 -6.26 -0.91 11.61
C ARG A 14 -6.52 0.12 12.70
N GLU A 15 -6.80 -0.33 13.92
CA GLU A 15 -7.09 0.53 15.07
C GLU A 15 -5.87 1.33 15.50
N LYS A 16 -4.67 0.84 15.18
CA LYS A 16 -3.40 1.50 15.53
C LYS A 16 -2.95 2.50 14.47
N VAL A 17 -3.56 2.47 13.28
CA VAL A 17 -3.23 3.41 12.21
C VAL A 17 -3.95 4.73 12.49
N THR A 18 -3.18 5.82 12.56
CA THR A 18 -3.72 7.15 12.83
C THR A 18 -3.60 8.06 11.62
N TRP A 19 -4.54 8.97 11.48
CA TRP A 19 -4.50 9.98 10.43
C TRP A 19 -3.35 10.96 10.71
N PRO A 20 -2.47 11.24 9.71
CA PRO A 20 -1.32 12.11 9.92
C PRO A 20 -1.65 13.59 10.16
N GLY A 21 -2.88 14.03 9.92
CA GLY A 21 -3.34 15.37 10.27
C GLY A 21 -3.34 16.38 9.13
N SER A 22 -2.61 16.16 8.04
CA SER A 22 -2.58 17.06 6.89
C SER A 22 -2.31 16.31 5.60
N ALA A 23 -2.65 16.94 4.47
CA ALA A 23 -2.38 16.37 3.15
C ALA A 23 -0.88 16.22 2.88
N ASP A 24 -0.07 17.17 3.34
CA ASP A 24 1.38 17.09 3.19
C ASP A 24 1.98 15.95 4.01
N ALA A 25 1.51 15.77 5.25
CA ALA A 25 1.94 14.66 6.10
C ALA A 25 1.53 13.31 5.48
N VAL A 26 0.36 13.22 4.85
CA VAL A 26 -0.06 12.01 4.13
C VAL A 26 0.86 11.72 2.96
N ARG A 27 1.22 12.72 2.16
CA ARG A 27 2.14 12.54 1.03
C ARG A 27 3.51 12.05 1.48
N GLU A 28 4.04 12.63 2.55
CA GLU A 28 5.32 12.21 3.13
C GLU A 28 5.24 10.78 3.65
N LEU A 29 4.17 10.42 4.34
CA LEU A 29 3.97 9.07 4.85
C LEU A 29 3.88 8.05 3.71
N VAL A 30 3.09 8.33 2.69
CA VAL A 30 2.92 7.44 1.53
C VAL A 30 4.23 7.28 0.78
N ALA A 31 4.96 8.38 0.54
CA ALA A 31 6.26 8.33 -0.13
C ALA A 31 7.28 7.52 0.67
N GLY A 32 7.29 7.69 2.00
CA GLY A 32 8.19 6.94 2.88
C GLY A 32 7.86 5.45 2.90
N LEU A 33 6.58 5.09 3.00
CA LEU A 33 6.12 3.70 2.97
C LEU A 33 6.43 3.04 1.63
N HIS A 34 6.20 3.74 0.53
CA HIS A 34 6.48 3.23 -0.81
C HIS A 34 7.97 2.99 -1.02
N GLY A 35 8.81 3.93 -0.59
CA GLY A 35 10.27 3.80 -0.67
C GLY A 35 10.79 2.64 0.18
N ALA A 36 10.28 2.49 1.41
CA ALA A 36 10.65 1.40 2.30
C ALA A 36 10.23 0.05 1.74
N TRP A 37 9.03 -0.04 1.17
CA TRP A 37 8.53 -1.27 0.53
C TRP A 37 9.41 -1.66 -0.66
N ARG A 38 9.71 -0.72 -1.55
CA ARG A 38 10.58 -0.96 -2.72
C ARG A 38 11.97 -1.42 -2.30
N GLU A 39 12.56 -0.75 -1.32
CA GLU A 39 13.88 -1.11 -0.80
C GLU A 39 13.90 -2.55 -0.28
N ARG A 40 12.87 -2.94 0.48
CA ARG A 40 12.75 -4.30 0.98
C ARG A 40 12.60 -5.33 -0.15
N LEU A 41 11.81 -5.00 -1.17
CA LEU A 41 11.61 -5.89 -2.32
C LEU A 41 12.89 -6.10 -3.13
N GLU A 42 13.73 -5.07 -3.26
CA GLU A 42 15.00 -5.16 -4.00
C GLU A 42 15.98 -6.15 -3.40
N HIS A 43 15.85 -6.44 -2.12
CA HIS A 43 16.71 -7.39 -1.40
C HIS A 43 16.16 -8.81 -1.34
N LEU A 44 15.00 -9.06 -1.93
CA LEU A 44 14.40 -10.39 -1.92
C LEU A 44 15.04 -11.31 -2.96
N THR A 45 15.19 -12.57 -2.56
CA THR A 45 15.61 -13.64 -3.47
C THR A 45 14.39 -14.40 -3.99
N PRO A 46 14.51 -15.21 -5.08
CA PRO A 46 13.42 -16.08 -5.49
C PRO A 46 12.95 -17.03 -4.38
N ALA A 47 13.87 -17.50 -3.53
CA ALA A 47 13.52 -18.35 -2.39
C ALA A 47 12.62 -17.60 -1.38
N ASP A 48 12.90 -16.32 -1.14
CA ASP A 48 12.07 -15.48 -0.27
C ASP A 48 10.65 -15.36 -0.80
N LEU A 49 10.48 -15.20 -2.11
CA LEU A 49 9.17 -15.08 -2.74
C LEU A 49 8.37 -16.38 -2.67
N GLN A 50 9.04 -17.52 -2.58
CA GLN A 50 8.41 -18.83 -2.45
C GLN A 50 8.15 -19.21 -1.00
N SER A 51 8.73 -18.48 -0.03
CA SER A 51 8.57 -18.74 1.38
C SER A 51 7.12 -18.53 1.82
N ARG A 52 6.59 -19.47 2.59
CA ARG A 52 5.23 -19.41 3.14
C ARG A 52 5.20 -18.92 4.58
N GLU A 53 6.34 -18.91 5.24
CA GLU A 53 6.47 -18.49 6.64
C GLU A 53 6.27 -16.98 6.82
N ARG A 54 6.60 -16.22 5.79
CA ARG A 54 6.51 -14.75 5.79
C ARG A 54 5.10 -14.25 5.50
N THR A 55 4.21 -15.10 5.02
CA THR A 55 2.85 -14.71 4.62
C THR A 55 1.93 -14.78 5.82
N ARG A 56 1.72 -13.62 6.47
CA ARG A 56 0.92 -13.49 7.68
C ARG A 56 -0.29 -12.58 7.52
N TRP A 57 -0.22 -11.66 6.59
CA TRP A 57 -1.28 -10.70 6.31
C TRP A 57 -1.18 -10.27 4.83
N PRO A 58 -2.27 -10.15 4.09
CA PRO A 58 -3.68 -10.30 4.48
C PRO A 58 -4.18 -11.74 4.52
N PHE A 59 -3.38 -12.71 4.07
CA PHE A 59 -3.70 -14.13 4.07
C PHE A 59 -2.48 -14.91 4.58
N ARG A 60 -2.66 -16.18 4.88
CA ARG A 60 -1.62 -17.02 5.48
C ARG A 60 -1.28 -18.22 4.61
N GLU A 61 -0.10 -18.80 4.85
CA GLU A 61 0.36 -20.08 4.27
C GLU A 61 0.44 -20.08 2.74
N ARG A 62 0.63 -18.91 2.15
CA ARG A 62 0.85 -18.78 0.71
C ARG A 62 2.28 -18.34 0.42
N PRO A 63 2.79 -18.57 -0.80
CA PRO A 63 4.09 -18.00 -1.18
C PRO A 63 4.08 -16.48 -1.00
N PHE A 64 5.17 -15.94 -0.49
CA PHE A 64 5.25 -14.49 -0.22
C PHE A 64 5.07 -13.67 -1.51
N GLY A 65 5.44 -14.22 -2.66
CA GLY A 65 5.18 -13.58 -3.95
C GLY A 65 3.71 -13.23 -4.18
N ASP A 66 2.77 -14.01 -3.60
CA ASP A 66 1.34 -13.71 -3.68
C ASP A 66 1.00 -12.41 -2.93
N VAL A 67 1.65 -12.19 -1.77
CA VAL A 67 1.48 -10.93 -1.01
C VAL A 67 2.01 -9.75 -1.82
N VAL A 68 3.19 -9.89 -2.42
CA VAL A 68 3.79 -8.85 -3.25
C VAL A 68 2.88 -8.51 -4.43
N ALA A 69 2.36 -9.53 -5.12
CA ALA A 69 1.42 -9.34 -6.22
C ALA A 69 0.13 -8.65 -5.75
N TRP A 70 -0.41 -9.07 -4.61
CA TRP A 70 -1.61 -8.46 -4.02
C TRP A 70 -1.38 -6.99 -3.69
N VAL A 71 -0.25 -6.64 -3.07
CA VAL A 71 0.09 -5.23 -2.75
C VAL A 71 0.14 -4.40 -4.03
N ASN A 72 0.76 -4.91 -5.09
CA ASN A 72 0.83 -4.20 -6.37
C ASN A 72 -0.55 -3.97 -6.99
N VAL A 73 -1.43 -4.97 -6.94
CA VAL A 73 -2.81 -4.85 -7.43
C VAL A 73 -3.58 -3.80 -6.62
N GLU A 74 -3.47 -3.84 -5.29
CA GLU A 74 -4.14 -2.88 -4.41
C GLU A 74 -3.63 -1.45 -4.63
N LEU A 75 -2.32 -1.26 -4.80
CA LEU A 75 -1.75 0.05 -5.08
C LEU A 75 -2.25 0.59 -6.43
N THR A 76 -2.29 -0.26 -7.45
CA THR A 76 -2.80 0.12 -8.77
C THR A 76 -4.27 0.52 -8.70
N LYS A 77 -5.07 -0.28 -8.01
CA LYS A 77 -6.50 -0.02 -7.80
C LYS A 77 -6.70 1.30 -7.06
N ASN A 78 -5.97 1.52 -5.96
CA ASN A 78 -6.09 2.74 -5.17
C ASN A 78 -5.66 3.97 -5.97
N ALA A 79 -4.60 3.87 -6.77
CA ALA A 79 -4.15 4.95 -7.64
C ALA A 79 -5.21 5.29 -8.70
N ALA A 80 -5.83 4.27 -9.30
CA ALA A 80 -6.91 4.47 -10.27
C ALA A 80 -8.13 5.13 -9.65
N GLU A 81 -8.52 4.73 -8.43
CA GLU A 81 -9.64 5.33 -7.70
C GLU A 81 -9.36 6.80 -7.38
N ILE A 82 -8.15 7.13 -6.95
CA ILE A 82 -7.74 8.52 -6.68
C ILE A 82 -7.79 9.34 -7.96
N GLY A 83 -7.25 8.80 -9.06
CA GLY A 83 -7.27 9.46 -10.36
C GLY A 83 -8.70 9.73 -10.84
N TYR A 84 -9.59 8.77 -10.68
CA TYR A 84 -11.00 8.93 -11.02
C TYR A 84 -11.69 9.98 -10.15
N ALA A 85 -11.43 9.97 -8.84
CA ALA A 85 -11.99 10.97 -7.93
C ALA A 85 -11.52 12.38 -8.29
N ARG A 86 -10.24 12.54 -8.65
CA ARG A 86 -9.70 13.84 -9.10
C ARG A 86 -10.33 14.29 -10.41
N PHE A 87 -10.53 13.36 -11.34
CA PHE A 87 -11.21 13.64 -12.60
C PHE A 87 -12.64 14.14 -12.36
N LEU A 88 -13.41 13.42 -11.52
CA LEU A 88 -14.78 13.82 -11.18
C LEU A 88 -14.83 15.20 -10.53
N HIS A 89 -13.90 15.48 -9.63
CA HIS A 89 -13.82 16.78 -8.98
C HIS A 89 -13.57 17.90 -10.00
N ALA A 90 -12.63 17.69 -10.91
CA ALA A 90 -12.33 18.67 -11.96
C ALA A 90 -13.53 18.90 -12.89
N VAL A 91 -14.21 17.83 -13.29
CA VAL A 91 -15.41 17.93 -14.16
C VAL A 91 -16.53 18.69 -13.45
N ARG A 92 -16.80 18.38 -12.19
CA ARG A 92 -17.84 19.05 -11.42
C ARG A 92 -17.53 20.52 -11.18
N SER A 93 -16.26 20.84 -10.93
CA SER A 93 -15.84 22.23 -10.71
C SER A 93 -15.87 23.06 -11.96
N SER A 94 -15.52 22.51 -13.12
CA SER A 94 -15.51 23.23 -14.41
C SER A 94 -16.85 23.24 -15.11
N GLY A 95 -17.68 22.20 -14.86
CA GLY A 95 -19.00 22.07 -15.48
C GLY A 95 -20.13 22.71 -14.69
N THR A 96 -19.86 23.33 -13.54
CA THR A 96 -20.89 23.97 -12.74
C THR A 96 -21.35 25.23 -13.43
N PRO A 97 -22.63 25.35 -13.82
CA PRO A 97 -23.14 26.60 -14.35
C PRO A 97 -23.01 27.68 -13.28
N SER A 98 -22.38 28.70 -13.63
CA SER A 98 -22.27 29.87 -12.76
C SER A 98 -23.61 30.62 -12.66
#